data_a8379e31450a370bb25573277b362bbe
#
_entry.id   a8379e31450a370bb25573277b362bbe
#
_cell.length_a   1.000
_cell.length_b   1.000
_cell.length_c   1.000
_cell.angle_alpha   90.00
_cell.angle_beta   90.00
_cell.angle_gamma   90.00
#
_symmetry.space_group_name_H-M   'P 1'
#
loop_
_entity.id
_entity.type
_entity.pdbx_description
1 polymer ?
#
loop_
_entity_poly.entity_id
_entity_poly.type
_entity_poly.pdbx_seq_one_letter_code
_entity_poly.pdbx_strand_id
1 'polypeptide(L)'
;MFSFPPFLWRAFSVLAAVYFLVACGGSGAGPNASAVVLKAPVLSFNDTGLNVTDGVTSNGRWSVESQGIDWEFSLDQGATWTRGTGSSFEVKGDGDKMIWVRARDDAGNTSEIVRVNCVLDTMAPAAVAISGQTEGVTNTMKLSGIEPGARWEYSLDEQLSWSAGKGTALGILGNNLSRVWLRQVDMAGNVSVAEGFDLQNQSMLAHEASGDPLQPSILALGLQTYLIHGVVVRGDADYVRWDIPKGQQLVSVKLVQYVSEDAIAFYALQPNRVFDAGVDVSRMLVYGHMGPSDLARNVLANVAKSKLGEGPMTLWFQQTGSQPTHYAIEVILSAAD
;
A
#
# COMPACT_ATOMS: atom_id res chain seq x y z
N MET A 1 -0.51 -12.42 32.82
CA MET A 1 -0.53 -11.01 33.27
C MET A 1 0.92 -10.53 33.28
N PHE A 2 1.46 -10.15 32.10
CA PHE A 2 2.78 -9.55 31.98
C PHE A 2 2.62 -8.28 31.15
N SER A 3 2.88 -7.16 31.80
CA SER A 3 2.80 -5.81 31.27
C SER A 3 4.12 -5.48 30.56
N PHE A 4 4.08 -5.07 29.30
CA PHE A 4 5.22 -4.47 28.58
C PHE A 4 5.03 -2.95 28.55
N PRO A 5 6.07 -2.15 28.81
CA PRO A 5 5.99 -0.70 28.71
C PRO A 5 6.07 -0.22 27.25
N PRO A 6 5.49 0.95 26.91
CA PRO A 6 5.53 1.49 25.57
C PRO A 6 6.90 2.10 25.27
N PHE A 7 7.50 1.73 24.15
CA PHE A 7 8.70 2.37 23.58
C PHE A 7 8.32 3.70 22.93
N LEU A 8 8.81 4.78 23.51
CA LEU A 8 8.77 6.13 22.95
C LEU A 8 9.89 6.29 21.91
N TRP A 9 9.53 6.39 20.67
CA TRP A 9 10.44 6.81 19.59
C TRP A 9 10.64 8.32 19.64
N ARG A 10 11.86 8.74 19.97
CA ARG A 10 12.29 10.11 19.77
C ARG A 10 13.09 10.21 18.47
N ALA A 11 12.58 11.01 17.53
CA ALA A 11 13.34 11.44 16.38
C ALA A 11 14.53 12.27 16.84
N PHE A 12 15.75 11.85 16.51
CA PHE A 12 16.97 12.63 16.70
C PHE A 12 17.40 13.20 15.34
N SER A 13 17.12 14.48 15.15
CA SER A 13 17.80 15.29 14.12
C SER A 13 19.18 15.64 14.67
N VAL A 14 20.24 15.07 14.09
CA VAL A 14 21.61 15.43 14.44
C VAL A 14 22.04 16.58 13.57
N LEU A 15 22.02 17.78 14.14
CA LEU A 15 22.71 18.96 13.60
C LEU A 15 24.15 18.92 14.12
N ALA A 16 25.12 18.59 13.28
CA ALA A 16 26.53 18.60 13.64
C ALA A 16 27.03 20.06 13.68
N ALA A 17 27.21 20.60 14.88
CA ALA A 17 27.93 21.86 15.08
C ALA A 17 29.43 21.57 15.17
N VAL A 18 30.18 22.10 14.22
CA VAL A 18 31.65 22.08 14.23
C VAL A 18 32.16 23.21 15.14
N TYR A 19 32.77 22.84 16.28
CA TYR A 19 33.52 23.77 17.11
C TYR A 19 34.99 23.78 16.70
N PHE A 20 35.48 24.95 16.22
CA PHE A 20 36.90 25.20 16.07
C PHE A 20 37.47 25.62 17.42
N LEU A 21 38.38 24.82 17.98
CA LEU A 21 39.27 25.25 19.05
C LEU A 21 40.59 25.67 18.46
N VAL A 22 40.88 26.98 18.50
CA VAL A 22 42.18 27.51 18.22
C VAL A 22 43.00 27.46 19.52
N ALA A 23 43.97 26.57 19.58
CA ALA A 23 45.02 26.62 20.61
C ALA A 23 46.30 27.14 19.98
N CYS A 24 46.77 28.26 20.51
CA CYS A 24 48.04 28.90 20.13
C CYS A 24 49.14 28.48 21.09
N GLY A 25 50.31 28.08 20.55
CA GLY A 25 51.57 28.16 21.28
C GLY A 25 52.44 26.90 21.35
N GLY A 26 53.57 26.90 20.65
CA GLY A 26 54.69 26.00 20.94
C GLY A 26 55.48 25.62 19.68
N SER A 27 56.58 26.35 19.39
CA SER A 27 57.53 26.10 18.30
C SER A 27 58.31 24.79 18.46
N GLY A 28 58.19 23.90 17.46
CA GLY A 28 59.04 22.75 17.27
C GLY A 28 58.86 22.26 15.83
N ALA A 29 59.71 22.73 14.91
CA ALA A 29 59.64 22.43 13.49
C ALA A 29 60.14 21.01 13.19
N GLY A 30 59.22 20.05 13.13
CA GLY A 30 59.32 18.89 12.27
C GLY A 30 58.42 19.13 11.05
N PRO A 31 58.63 18.50 9.87
CA PRO A 31 57.72 18.66 8.77
C PRO A 31 56.34 18.11 9.21
N ASN A 32 55.38 19.00 9.45
CA ASN A 32 53.97 18.64 9.63
C ASN A 32 53.55 17.94 8.36
N ALA A 33 53.57 16.60 8.36
CA ALA A 33 52.78 15.86 7.43
C ALA A 33 51.31 16.30 7.71
N SER A 34 50.77 17.15 6.86
CA SER A 34 49.33 17.47 6.89
C SER A 34 48.60 16.15 6.90
N ALA A 35 47.85 15.90 7.97
CA ALA A 35 47.07 14.67 8.06
C ALA A 35 46.18 14.62 6.82
N VAL A 36 46.32 13.59 6.01
CA VAL A 36 45.49 13.36 4.83
C VAL A 36 44.11 13.06 5.34
N VAL A 37 43.18 14.00 5.20
CA VAL A 37 41.77 13.80 5.56
C VAL A 37 41.07 13.14 4.37
N LEU A 38 40.81 11.85 4.46
CA LEU A 38 40.04 11.14 3.46
C LEU A 38 38.57 11.48 3.59
N LYS A 39 37.92 11.71 2.45
CA LYS A 39 36.48 11.92 2.42
C LYS A 39 35.76 10.57 2.65
N ALA A 40 34.75 10.60 3.52
CA ALA A 40 33.92 9.41 3.76
C ALA A 40 33.14 9.03 2.48
N PRO A 41 32.97 7.73 2.20
CA PRO A 41 32.15 7.27 1.08
C PRO A 41 30.68 7.68 1.25
N VAL A 42 29.95 7.80 0.13
CA VAL A 42 28.49 7.86 0.16
C VAL A 42 27.96 6.44 0.05
N LEU A 43 27.12 6.04 1.01
CA LEU A 43 26.50 4.73 1.07
C LEU A 43 25.01 4.90 0.78
N SER A 44 24.48 4.08 -0.14
CA SER A 44 23.07 4.03 -0.47
C SER A 44 22.59 2.61 -0.73
N PHE A 45 21.30 2.36 -0.51
CA PHE A 45 20.64 1.11 -0.86
C PHE A 45 19.24 1.42 -1.39
N ASN A 46 18.64 0.44 -2.08
CA ASN A 46 17.26 0.53 -2.50
C ASN A 46 16.38 0.00 -1.38
N ASP A 47 15.75 0.91 -0.66
CA ASP A 47 14.74 0.59 0.34
C ASP A 47 13.47 0.16 -0.38
N THR A 48 13.07 -1.11 -0.21
CA THR A 48 11.94 -1.73 -0.92
C THR A 48 10.73 -1.82 0.00
N GLY A 49 9.60 -2.24 -0.56
CA GLY A 49 8.42 -2.53 0.25
C GLY A 49 7.37 -1.43 0.29
N LEU A 50 6.56 -1.48 1.33
CA LEU A 50 5.39 -0.61 1.46
C LEU A 50 5.74 0.84 1.81
N ASN A 51 6.88 1.03 2.44
CA ASN A 51 7.44 2.34 2.76
C ASN A 51 8.94 2.34 2.38
N VAL A 52 9.31 3.16 1.44
CA VAL A 52 10.69 3.23 0.88
C VAL A 52 11.64 4.11 1.70
N THR A 53 11.34 4.35 2.98
CA THR A 53 12.14 5.19 3.89
C THR A 53 12.19 4.67 5.33
N ASP A 54 11.71 3.43 5.58
CA ASP A 54 11.69 2.84 6.93
C ASP A 54 12.90 1.94 7.22
N GLY A 55 13.72 1.70 6.20
CA GLY A 55 14.90 0.84 6.33
C GLY A 55 14.58 -0.64 6.36
N VAL A 56 13.36 -1.07 6.02
CA VAL A 56 12.98 -2.50 5.89
C VAL A 56 12.99 -2.87 4.42
N THR A 57 13.90 -3.75 4.01
CA THR A 57 14.14 -4.03 2.59
C THR A 57 14.30 -5.51 2.30
N SER A 58 13.83 -5.95 1.16
CA SER A 58 14.14 -7.27 0.58
C SER A 58 15.43 -7.27 -0.26
N ASN A 59 16.06 -6.11 -0.43
CA ASN A 59 17.24 -5.95 -1.28
C ASN A 59 18.52 -5.77 -0.46
N GLY A 60 19.34 -6.81 -0.39
CA GLY A 60 20.63 -6.79 0.32
C GLY A 60 21.76 -6.06 -0.42
N ARG A 61 21.50 -5.44 -1.58
CA ARG A 61 22.56 -4.79 -2.38
C ARG A 61 22.74 -3.32 -1.96
N TRP A 62 24.01 -2.98 -1.72
CA TRP A 62 24.45 -1.64 -1.32
C TRP A 62 25.34 -1.01 -2.37
N SER A 63 25.20 0.28 -2.60
CA SER A 63 26.06 1.06 -3.50
C SER A 63 26.97 1.97 -2.68
N VAL A 64 28.25 2.03 -3.09
CA VAL A 64 29.30 2.81 -2.44
C VAL A 64 29.94 3.74 -3.45
N GLU A 65 29.89 5.04 -3.19
CA GLU A 65 30.59 6.05 -3.97
C GLU A 65 31.79 6.56 -3.15
N SER A 66 33.01 6.10 -3.50
CA SER A 66 34.26 6.37 -2.77
C SER A 66 35.18 7.36 -3.46
N GLN A 67 34.76 7.97 -4.57
CA GLN A 67 35.54 8.95 -5.35
C GLN A 67 36.91 8.43 -5.83
N GLY A 68 36.99 7.15 -6.14
CA GLY A 68 38.23 6.50 -6.64
C GLY A 68 39.22 6.11 -5.56
N ILE A 69 38.85 6.21 -4.28
CA ILE A 69 39.62 5.74 -3.14
C ILE A 69 39.10 4.35 -2.77
N ASP A 70 40.00 3.45 -2.34
CA ASP A 70 39.62 2.15 -1.80
C ASP A 70 38.73 2.33 -0.58
N TRP A 71 37.85 1.37 -0.36
CA TRP A 71 36.91 1.37 0.74
C TRP A 71 36.80 0.01 1.38
N GLU A 72 36.40 -0.01 2.62
CA GLU A 72 36.13 -1.23 3.39
C GLU A 72 34.84 -1.10 4.17
N PHE A 73 34.22 -2.25 4.42
CA PHE A 73 32.98 -2.33 5.19
C PHE A 73 33.07 -3.31 6.34
N SER A 74 32.22 -3.11 7.33
CA SER A 74 32.07 -3.95 8.50
C SER A 74 30.59 -4.23 8.75
N LEU A 75 30.26 -5.46 9.12
CA LEU A 75 28.94 -5.91 9.54
C LEU A 75 28.89 -6.27 11.03
N ASP A 76 29.96 -6.04 11.76
CA ASP A 76 30.17 -6.38 13.19
C ASP A 76 30.63 -5.15 14.01
N GLN A 77 30.13 -3.97 13.64
CA GLN A 77 30.38 -2.70 14.33
C GLN A 77 31.87 -2.30 14.36
N GLY A 78 32.62 -2.68 13.32
CA GLY A 78 34.02 -2.32 13.19
C GLY A 78 35.02 -3.30 13.83
N ALA A 79 34.55 -4.44 14.36
CA ALA A 79 35.42 -5.46 14.91
C ALA A 79 36.27 -6.09 13.80
N THR A 80 35.65 -6.34 12.62
CA THR A 80 36.38 -6.78 11.42
C THR A 80 35.99 -5.89 10.22
N TRP A 81 36.96 -5.74 9.28
CA TRP A 81 36.78 -4.94 8.08
C TRP A 81 37.09 -5.76 6.84
N THR A 82 36.18 -5.71 5.88
CA THR A 82 36.35 -6.39 4.58
C THR A 82 36.57 -5.33 3.51
N ARG A 83 37.62 -5.50 2.69
CA ARG A 83 37.92 -4.62 1.56
C ARG A 83 36.83 -4.76 0.50
N GLY A 84 36.25 -3.63 0.11
CA GLY A 84 35.26 -3.58 -0.97
C GLY A 84 35.94 -3.66 -2.35
N THR A 85 35.19 -4.13 -3.32
CA THR A 85 35.61 -4.17 -4.73
C THR A 85 34.55 -3.49 -5.60
N GLY A 86 35.01 -2.62 -6.51
CA GLY A 86 34.08 -1.84 -7.35
C GLY A 86 33.24 -0.84 -6.55
N SER A 87 31.96 -0.69 -6.89
CA SER A 87 31.06 0.31 -6.33
C SER A 87 29.86 -0.29 -5.59
N SER A 88 29.89 -1.56 -5.24
CA SER A 88 28.78 -2.21 -4.52
C SER A 88 29.22 -3.45 -3.76
N PHE A 89 28.43 -3.84 -2.76
CA PHE A 89 28.54 -5.12 -2.05
C PHE A 89 27.15 -5.64 -1.71
N GLU A 90 27.07 -6.89 -1.28
CA GLU A 90 25.83 -7.55 -0.90
C GLU A 90 25.88 -8.00 0.56
N VAL A 91 24.83 -7.70 1.30
CA VAL A 91 24.59 -8.18 2.67
C VAL A 91 23.59 -9.33 2.59
N LYS A 92 23.86 -10.42 3.29
CA LYS A 92 23.04 -11.65 3.27
C LYS A 92 22.51 -11.99 4.65
N GLY A 93 21.49 -12.90 4.63
CA GLY A 93 20.79 -13.36 5.82
C GLY A 93 19.80 -12.30 6.35
N ASP A 94 18.65 -12.73 6.79
CA ASP A 94 17.58 -11.83 7.26
C ASP A 94 17.87 -11.26 8.66
N GLY A 95 17.09 -10.24 9.06
CA GLY A 95 17.17 -9.57 10.35
C GLY A 95 17.94 -8.25 10.32
N ASP A 96 18.18 -7.69 11.51
CA ASP A 96 18.85 -6.41 11.71
C ASP A 96 20.26 -6.39 11.12
N LYS A 97 20.58 -5.33 10.42
CA LYS A 97 21.90 -5.07 9.83
C LYS A 97 22.46 -3.75 10.33
N MET A 98 23.69 -3.78 10.83
CA MET A 98 24.49 -2.61 11.13
C MET A 98 25.64 -2.56 10.14
N ILE A 99 25.60 -1.63 9.21
CA ILE A 99 26.55 -1.54 8.10
C ILE A 99 27.41 -0.30 8.31
N TRP A 100 28.72 -0.50 8.44
CA TRP A 100 29.70 0.55 8.57
C TRP A 100 30.61 0.54 7.35
N VAL A 101 30.85 1.71 6.76
CA VAL A 101 31.74 1.86 5.60
C VAL A 101 32.67 3.04 5.83
N ARG A 102 33.94 2.89 5.42
CA ARG A 102 34.93 3.97 5.41
C ARG A 102 35.83 3.87 4.19
N ALA A 103 36.42 4.97 3.78
CA ALA A 103 37.50 4.98 2.81
C ALA A 103 38.82 4.58 3.48
N ARG A 104 39.75 4.01 2.70
CA ARG A 104 41.11 3.66 3.14
C ARG A 104 42.07 3.84 1.98
N ASP A 105 43.18 4.55 2.23
CA ASP A 105 44.24 4.69 1.25
C ASP A 105 45.35 3.59 1.40
N ASP A 106 46.30 3.57 0.47
CA ASP A 106 47.42 2.59 0.46
C ASP A 106 48.35 2.82 1.66
N ALA A 107 48.41 4.00 2.24
CA ALA A 107 49.20 4.29 3.43
C ALA A 107 48.49 3.82 4.73
N GLY A 108 47.25 3.36 4.64
CA GLY A 108 46.45 2.87 5.78
C GLY A 108 45.64 3.95 6.50
N ASN A 109 45.61 5.21 6.01
CA ASN A 109 44.73 6.23 6.56
C ASN A 109 43.30 5.87 6.26
N THR A 110 42.39 6.25 7.16
CA THR A 110 40.95 5.98 7.01
C THR A 110 40.11 7.26 7.16
N SER A 111 38.97 7.30 6.48
CA SER A 111 37.97 8.37 6.65
C SER A 111 37.17 8.20 7.92
N GLU A 112 36.29 9.16 8.18
CA GLU A 112 35.16 8.98 9.07
C GLU A 112 34.28 7.81 8.61
N ILE A 113 33.63 7.14 9.58
CA ILE A 113 32.78 5.97 9.33
C ILE A 113 31.36 6.40 9.02
N VAL A 114 30.84 6.01 7.87
CA VAL A 114 29.40 6.06 7.56
C VAL A 114 28.72 4.83 8.17
N ARG A 115 27.61 5.06 8.88
CA ARG A 115 26.85 4.02 9.57
C ARG A 115 25.41 4.03 9.10
N VAL A 116 24.88 2.87 8.72
CA VAL A 116 23.49 2.68 8.34
C VAL A 116 22.94 1.44 9.03
N ASN A 117 21.73 1.53 9.54
CA ASN A 117 20.97 0.40 10.08
C ASN A 117 19.79 0.12 9.17
N CYS A 118 19.53 -1.16 8.91
CA CYS A 118 18.33 -1.60 8.20
C CYS A 118 17.91 -2.99 8.69
N VAL A 119 16.72 -3.40 8.29
CA VAL A 119 16.23 -4.78 8.42
C VAL A 119 16.22 -5.39 7.03
N LEU A 120 16.99 -6.46 6.82
CA LEU A 120 16.92 -7.26 5.61
C LEU A 120 15.91 -8.39 5.84
N ASP A 121 14.91 -8.48 4.99
CA ASP A 121 13.93 -9.56 4.98
C ASP A 121 13.68 -10.00 3.55
N THR A 122 14.18 -11.19 3.21
CA THR A 122 14.06 -11.77 1.87
C THR A 122 13.04 -12.91 1.80
N MET A 123 12.31 -13.15 2.90
CA MET A 123 11.33 -14.23 3.00
C MET A 123 9.96 -13.75 2.59
N ALA A 124 9.35 -14.45 1.63
CA ALA A 124 7.95 -14.17 1.27
C ALA A 124 7.02 -14.58 2.42
N PRO A 125 5.99 -13.77 2.72
CA PRO A 125 5.00 -14.12 3.72
C PRO A 125 4.16 -15.34 3.29
N ALA A 126 3.46 -15.95 4.24
CA ALA A 126 2.54 -17.06 3.96
C ALA A 126 1.38 -16.59 3.05
N ALA A 127 0.73 -17.52 2.35
CA ALA A 127 -0.45 -17.21 1.58
C ALA A 127 -1.60 -16.71 2.48
N VAL A 128 -2.42 -15.80 1.97
CA VAL A 128 -3.65 -15.35 2.66
C VAL A 128 -4.64 -16.50 2.70
N ALA A 129 -5.24 -16.74 3.85
CA ALA A 129 -6.26 -17.79 4.03
C ALA A 129 -7.62 -17.18 4.40
N ILE A 130 -8.70 -17.93 4.14
CA ILE A 130 -10.05 -17.60 4.59
C ILE A 130 -10.32 -18.35 5.90
N SER A 131 -10.59 -17.61 6.97
CA SER A 131 -10.90 -18.18 8.29
C SER A 131 -12.40 -18.34 8.56
N GLY A 132 -13.24 -17.74 7.72
CA GLY A 132 -14.69 -17.82 7.85
C GLY A 132 -15.40 -17.02 6.77
N GLN A 133 -16.67 -17.37 6.57
CA GLN A 133 -17.56 -16.72 5.60
C GLN A 133 -18.89 -16.45 6.27
N THR A 134 -19.52 -15.34 5.90
CA THR A 134 -20.91 -15.05 6.29
C THR A 134 -21.72 -14.80 5.02
N GLU A 135 -22.87 -15.45 4.94
CA GLU A 135 -23.83 -15.29 3.85
C GLU A 135 -24.86 -14.20 4.20
N GLY A 136 -25.30 -13.48 3.20
CA GLY A 136 -26.31 -12.43 3.33
C GLY A 136 -26.46 -11.65 2.04
N VAL A 137 -27.10 -10.48 2.10
CA VAL A 137 -27.13 -9.55 0.96
C VAL A 137 -25.71 -9.13 0.58
N THR A 138 -24.85 -8.95 1.58
CA THR A 138 -23.40 -8.79 1.41
C THR A 138 -22.71 -10.03 1.98
N ASN A 139 -22.06 -10.79 1.11
CA ASN A 139 -21.24 -11.90 1.54
C ASN A 139 -19.89 -11.41 2.02
N THR A 140 -19.38 -11.95 3.12
CA THR A 140 -18.12 -11.52 3.70
C THR A 140 -17.16 -12.68 3.90
N MET A 141 -15.98 -12.55 3.33
CA MET A 141 -14.85 -13.47 3.52
C MET A 141 -13.93 -12.89 4.59
N LYS A 142 -13.80 -13.56 5.72
CA LYS A 142 -12.83 -13.19 6.77
C LYS A 142 -11.46 -13.73 6.42
N LEU A 143 -10.49 -12.86 6.34
CA LEU A 143 -9.10 -13.18 6.00
C LEU A 143 -8.29 -13.52 7.26
N SER A 144 -7.31 -14.40 7.10
CA SER A 144 -6.37 -14.77 8.15
C SER A 144 -4.98 -15.05 7.56
N GLY A 145 -3.99 -15.17 8.44
CA GLY A 145 -2.60 -15.38 8.02
C GLY A 145 -1.93 -14.12 7.47
N ILE A 146 -2.57 -12.94 7.59
CA ILE A 146 -1.96 -11.66 7.20
C ILE A 146 -0.92 -11.29 8.26
N GLU A 147 0.32 -11.07 7.84
CA GLU A 147 1.41 -10.70 8.73
C GLU A 147 1.24 -9.28 9.29
N PRO A 148 1.73 -9.01 10.51
CA PRO A 148 1.72 -7.67 11.06
C PRO A 148 2.44 -6.68 10.16
N GLY A 149 1.74 -5.59 9.77
CA GLY A 149 2.29 -4.58 8.87
C GLY A 149 2.19 -4.92 7.39
N ALA A 150 1.86 -6.15 7.01
CA ALA A 150 1.64 -6.53 5.61
C ALA A 150 0.34 -5.91 5.05
N ARG A 151 0.32 -5.71 3.75
CA ARG A 151 -0.84 -5.30 2.97
C ARG A 151 -1.34 -6.50 2.16
N TRP A 152 -2.61 -6.87 2.34
CA TRP A 152 -3.21 -7.83 1.43
C TRP A 152 -3.74 -7.15 0.17
N GLU A 153 -3.76 -7.90 -0.92
CA GLU A 153 -4.20 -7.47 -2.23
C GLU A 153 -5.13 -8.50 -2.83
N TYR A 154 -6.03 -8.05 -3.71
CA TYR A 154 -6.93 -8.92 -4.46
C TYR A 154 -6.82 -8.64 -5.96
N SER A 155 -7.14 -9.68 -6.76
CA SER A 155 -7.25 -9.62 -8.22
C SER A 155 -8.55 -10.25 -8.68
N LEU A 156 -9.19 -9.64 -9.69
CA LEU A 156 -10.43 -10.08 -10.33
C LEU A 156 -10.22 -10.48 -11.80
N ASP A 157 -8.98 -10.46 -12.28
CA ASP A 157 -8.58 -10.63 -13.67
C ASP A 157 -7.44 -11.65 -13.84
N GLU A 158 -7.57 -12.79 -13.12
CA GLU A 158 -6.59 -13.89 -13.15
C GLU A 158 -5.16 -13.43 -12.87
N GLN A 159 -4.98 -12.57 -11.88
CA GLN A 159 -3.69 -12.05 -11.40
C GLN A 159 -2.99 -11.07 -12.35
N LEU A 160 -3.68 -10.55 -13.37
CA LEU A 160 -3.09 -9.56 -14.29
C LEU A 160 -2.92 -8.20 -13.61
N SER A 161 -3.86 -7.81 -12.75
CA SER A 161 -3.76 -6.61 -11.93
C SER A 161 -4.14 -6.87 -10.47
N TRP A 162 -3.65 -6.03 -9.55
CA TRP A 162 -3.85 -6.17 -8.12
C TRP A 162 -4.32 -4.87 -7.49
N SER A 163 -5.32 -4.97 -6.63
CA SER A 163 -5.83 -3.87 -5.81
C SER A 163 -5.54 -4.10 -4.34
N ALA A 164 -5.13 -3.04 -3.63
CA ALA A 164 -4.85 -3.12 -2.20
C ALA A 164 -6.15 -3.19 -1.40
N GLY A 165 -6.26 -4.18 -0.52
CA GLY A 165 -7.37 -4.30 0.41
C GLY A 165 -7.17 -3.53 1.71
N LYS A 166 -8.26 -3.35 2.46
CA LYS A 166 -8.31 -2.74 3.79
C LYS A 166 -8.99 -3.66 4.79
N GLY A 167 -8.58 -3.58 6.06
CA GLY A 167 -9.12 -4.42 7.12
C GLY A 167 -8.73 -5.89 6.97
N THR A 168 -9.50 -6.77 7.60
CA THR A 168 -9.25 -8.22 7.66
C THR A 168 -10.39 -9.02 7.04
N ALA A 169 -11.16 -8.40 6.15
CA ALA A 169 -12.23 -9.08 5.43
C ALA A 169 -12.49 -8.42 4.08
N LEU A 170 -13.05 -9.20 3.16
CA LEU A 170 -13.54 -8.77 1.87
C LEU A 170 -15.05 -9.01 1.83
N GLY A 171 -15.84 -7.93 1.69
CA GLY A 171 -17.29 -7.99 1.47
C GLY A 171 -17.59 -7.97 -0.02
N ILE A 172 -18.55 -8.79 -0.47
CA ILE A 172 -18.95 -8.90 -1.87
C ILE A 172 -20.47 -8.79 -1.97
N LEU A 173 -20.96 -7.86 -2.78
CA LEU A 173 -22.35 -7.73 -3.19
C LEU A 173 -22.42 -7.91 -4.70
N GLY A 174 -23.32 -8.80 -5.18
CA GLY A 174 -23.51 -9.06 -6.60
C GLY A 174 -23.35 -10.53 -6.96
N ASN A 175 -23.59 -10.90 -8.23
CA ASN A 175 -23.84 -12.28 -8.64
C ASN A 175 -22.90 -12.83 -9.74
N ASN A 176 -21.98 -12.08 -10.28
CA ASN A 176 -21.20 -12.49 -11.46
C ASN A 176 -19.69 -12.65 -11.24
N LEU A 177 -19.22 -12.52 -10.01
CA LEU A 177 -17.80 -12.75 -9.70
C LEU A 177 -17.57 -14.24 -9.48
N SER A 178 -16.81 -14.88 -10.38
CA SER A 178 -16.56 -16.33 -10.32
C SER A 178 -15.42 -16.69 -9.38
N ARG A 179 -14.39 -15.85 -9.33
CA ARG A 179 -13.18 -16.09 -8.55
C ARG A 179 -12.57 -14.79 -8.08
N VAL A 180 -11.97 -14.80 -6.89
CA VAL A 180 -11.08 -13.77 -6.40
C VAL A 180 -9.74 -14.40 -6.05
N TRP A 181 -8.65 -13.74 -6.45
CA TRP A 181 -7.30 -14.09 -6.05
C TRP A 181 -6.87 -13.20 -4.90
N LEU A 182 -6.21 -13.75 -3.90
CA LEU A 182 -5.70 -13.03 -2.74
C LEU A 182 -4.21 -13.30 -2.57
N ARG A 183 -3.45 -12.27 -2.21
CA ARG A 183 -2.05 -12.33 -1.79
C ARG A 183 -1.76 -11.28 -0.74
N GLN A 184 -0.59 -11.33 -0.14
CA GLN A 184 -0.10 -10.26 0.72
C GLN A 184 1.31 -9.83 0.31
N VAL A 185 1.63 -8.59 0.64
CA VAL A 185 2.94 -7.97 0.48
C VAL A 185 3.39 -7.54 1.86
N ASP A 186 4.55 -8.00 2.32
CA ASP A 186 5.11 -7.66 3.63
C ASP A 186 5.72 -6.25 3.66
N MET A 187 6.30 -5.88 4.79
CA MET A 187 6.93 -4.56 4.96
C MET A 187 8.15 -4.39 4.07
N ALA A 188 8.90 -5.46 3.80
CA ALA A 188 10.09 -5.45 2.95
C ALA A 188 9.79 -5.50 1.45
N GLY A 189 8.52 -5.78 1.07
CA GLY A 189 8.07 -5.88 -0.31
C GLY A 189 8.10 -7.29 -0.89
N ASN A 190 8.32 -8.32 -0.07
CA ASN A 190 8.17 -9.69 -0.54
C ASN A 190 6.68 -10.01 -0.71
N VAL A 191 6.37 -10.81 -1.72
CA VAL A 191 4.99 -11.14 -2.11
C VAL A 191 4.71 -12.61 -1.85
N SER A 192 3.61 -12.91 -1.17
CA SER A 192 3.17 -14.29 -0.95
C SER A 192 2.77 -14.98 -2.25
N VAL A 193 2.65 -16.31 -2.19
CA VAL A 193 1.88 -17.04 -3.19
C VAL A 193 0.44 -16.50 -3.21
N ALA A 194 -0.13 -16.37 -4.41
CA ALA A 194 -1.53 -15.98 -4.59
C ALA A 194 -2.42 -17.22 -4.50
N GLU A 195 -3.50 -17.11 -3.71
CA GLU A 195 -4.52 -18.14 -3.59
C GLU A 195 -5.82 -17.72 -4.29
N GLY A 196 -6.40 -18.61 -5.09
CA GLY A 196 -7.65 -18.39 -5.82
C GLY A 196 -8.83 -19.01 -5.09
N PHE A 197 -9.88 -18.22 -4.87
CA PHE A 197 -11.10 -18.66 -4.20
C PHE A 197 -12.28 -18.60 -5.17
N ASP A 198 -12.85 -19.78 -5.48
CA ASP A 198 -14.04 -19.91 -6.31
C ASP A 198 -15.28 -19.49 -5.53
N LEU A 199 -15.99 -18.51 -6.03
CA LEU A 199 -17.20 -17.96 -5.40
C LEU A 199 -18.46 -18.65 -5.88
N GLN A 200 -18.45 -19.25 -7.09
CA GLN A 200 -19.62 -19.91 -7.69
C GLN A 200 -20.05 -21.19 -6.95
N ASN A 201 -19.11 -21.89 -6.32
CA ASN A 201 -19.38 -23.14 -5.59
C ASN A 201 -19.82 -22.92 -4.14
N GLN A 202 -19.86 -21.67 -3.71
CA GLN A 202 -20.26 -21.28 -2.38
C GLN A 202 -21.52 -20.42 -2.57
N SER A 203 -22.56 -20.61 -1.83
CA SER A 203 -23.84 -19.87 -1.89
C SER A 203 -23.67 -18.33 -1.75
N MET A 204 -22.49 -17.82 -2.08
CA MET A 204 -22.08 -16.44 -1.94
C MET A 204 -22.56 -15.53 -3.08
N LEU A 205 -23.15 -16.07 -4.13
CA LEU A 205 -23.60 -15.31 -5.30
C LEU A 205 -25.12 -15.16 -5.25
N ALA A 206 -25.62 -14.39 -4.30
CA ALA A 206 -27.05 -14.45 -4.07
C ALA A 206 -27.89 -13.45 -4.87
N HIS A 207 -27.42 -12.22 -5.11
CA HIS A 207 -28.33 -11.19 -5.59
C HIS A 207 -27.64 -10.18 -6.53
N GLU A 208 -28.22 -10.02 -7.71
CA GLU A 208 -28.01 -8.85 -8.54
C GLU A 208 -28.41 -7.58 -7.78
N ALA A 209 -27.74 -6.48 -8.08
CA ALA A 209 -28.12 -5.20 -7.50
C ALA A 209 -29.50 -4.75 -8.00
N SER A 210 -30.21 -4.00 -7.18
CA SER A 210 -31.57 -3.57 -7.52
C SER A 210 -31.61 -2.61 -8.71
N GLY A 211 -32.49 -2.86 -9.67
CA GLY A 211 -32.82 -1.92 -10.75
C GLY A 211 -33.77 -0.78 -10.32
N ASP A 212 -34.26 -0.79 -9.08
CA ASP A 212 -35.21 0.24 -8.59
C ASP A 212 -34.47 1.33 -7.79
N PRO A 213 -34.42 2.56 -8.27
CA PRO A 213 -33.77 3.67 -7.58
C PRO A 213 -34.37 4.01 -6.21
N LEU A 214 -35.63 3.63 -5.98
CA LEU A 214 -36.33 3.86 -4.71
C LEU A 214 -36.17 2.70 -3.72
N GLN A 215 -35.70 1.56 -4.19
CA GLN A 215 -35.43 0.37 -3.39
C GLN A 215 -34.03 -0.20 -3.68
N PRO A 216 -32.96 0.58 -3.50
CA PRO A 216 -31.60 0.12 -3.80
C PRO A 216 -31.18 -1.05 -2.91
N SER A 217 -30.35 -1.94 -3.42
CA SER A 217 -29.71 -3.00 -2.64
C SER A 217 -28.89 -2.42 -1.51
N ILE A 218 -28.88 -3.08 -0.34
CA ILE A 218 -28.20 -2.56 0.86
C ILE A 218 -26.84 -3.23 0.99
N LEU A 219 -25.76 -2.44 1.02
CA LEU A 219 -24.42 -2.85 1.36
C LEU A 219 -24.16 -2.51 2.83
N ALA A 220 -24.00 -3.53 3.67
CA ALA A 220 -23.64 -3.34 5.07
C ALA A 220 -22.13 -3.09 5.21
N LEU A 221 -21.75 -1.85 5.51
CA LEU A 221 -20.35 -1.43 5.58
C LEU A 221 -19.74 -1.51 6.99
N GLY A 222 -18.44 -1.79 7.04
CA GLY A 222 -17.54 -1.67 8.18
C GLY A 222 -16.15 -1.21 7.72
N LEU A 223 -15.15 -1.27 8.58
CA LEU A 223 -13.76 -0.86 8.27
C LEU A 223 -13.01 -1.94 7.48
N GLN A 224 -13.51 -2.26 6.29
CA GLN A 224 -12.94 -3.27 5.40
C GLN A 224 -13.15 -2.89 3.93
N THR A 225 -12.67 -3.72 3.01
CA THR A 225 -12.89 -3.56 1.57
C THR A 225 -14.20 -4.22 1.16
N TYR A 226 -14.97 -3.53 0.33
CA TYR A 226 -16.18 -4.06 -0.28
C TYR A 226 -16.10 -3.97 -1.80
N LEU A 227 -16.63 -4.98 -2.47
CA LEU A 227 -16.82 -5.04 -3.92
C LEU A 227 -18.32 -5.07 -4.23
N ILE A 228 -18.78 -4.12 -5.03
CA ILE A 228 -20.07 -4.14 -5.69
C ILE A 228 -19.81 -4.65 -7.10
N HIS A 229 -20.40 -5.78 -7.46
CA HIS A 229 -20.13 -6.47 -8.70
C HIS A 229 -21.43 -6.79 -9.42
N GLY A 230 -21.51 -6.52 -10.71
CA GLY A 230 -22.73 -6.74 -11.49
C GLY A 230 -22.48 -6.76 -13.00
N VAL A 231 -23.61 -6.95 -13.72
CA VAL A 231 -23.68 -6.79 -15.18
C VAL A 231 -24.82 -5.84 -15.48
N VAL A 232 -24.49 -4.71 -16.11
CA VAL A 232 -25.50 -3.76 -16.58
C VAL A 232 -25.62 -3.80 -18.10
N VAL A 233 -26.84 -3.69 -18.60
CA VAL A 233 -27.19 -3.57 -20.00
C VAL A 233 -27.96 -2.28 -20.24
N ARG A 234 -28.19 -1.91 -21.49
CA ARG A 234 -28.99 -0.72 -21.80
C ARG A 234 -30.40 -0.84 -21.23
N GLY A 235 -30.77 0.12 -20.39
CA GLY A 235 -32.08 0.16 -19.76
C GLY A 235 -32.17 -0.60 -18.44
N ASP A 236 -31.10 -1.26 -18.05
CA ASP A 236 -30.91 -1.89 -16.77
C ASP A 236 -29.82 -1.10 -16.00
N ALA A 237 -30.09 -0.78 -14.77
CA ALA A 237 -29.24 0.02 -13.92
C ALA A 237 -29.13 -0.61 -12.54
N ASP A 238 -27.98 -0.54 -11.93
CA ASP A 238 -27.75 -1.00 -10.58
C ASP A 238 -27.77 0.14 -9.58
N TYR A 239 -28.61 0.01 -8.54
CA TYR A 239 -28.69 0.92 -7.42
C TYR A 239 -28.28 0.23 -6.14
N VAL A 240 -27.22 0.76 -5.49
CA VAL A 240 -26.70 0.23 -4.24
C VAL A 240 -26.57 1.36 -3.22
N ARG A 241 -27.07 1.14 -2.02
CA ARG A 241 -26.94 2.08 -0.93
C ARG A 241 -26.15 1.52 0.24
N TRP A 242 -25.56 2.41 0.99
CA TRP A 242 -24.98 2.13 2.31
C TRP A 242 -25.17 3.30 3.26
N ASP A 243 -25.11 3.02 4.54
CA ASP A 243 -25.07 4.05 5.58
C ASP A 243 -23.63 4.07 6.14
N ILE A 244 -22.96 5.23 6.06
CA ILE A 244 -21.64 5.44 6.67
C ILE A 244 -21.84 5.56 8.18
N PRO A 245 -21.24 4.67 9.00
CA PRO A 245 -21.42 4.71 10.45
C PRO A 245 -20.81 5.96 11.09
N LYS A 246 -21.31 6.32 12.27
CA LYS A 246 -20.75 7.41 13.07
C LYS A 246 -19.27 7.16 13.37
N GLY A 247 -18.45 8.21 13.23
CA GLY A 247 -16.99 8.12 13.41
C GLY A 247 -16.25 7.46 12.27
N GLN A 248 -16.91 7.23 11.12
CA GLN A 248 -16.29 6.71 9.91
C GLN A 248 -16.49 7.68 8.74
N GLN A 249 -15.70 7.53 7.72
CA GLN A 249 -15.78 8.29 6.48
C GLN A 249 -15.54 7.41 5.26
N LEU A 250 -16.19 7.75 4.15
CA LEU A 250 -15.97 7.13 2.85
C LEU A 250 -14.66 7.68 2.25
N VAL A 251 -13.69 6.80 1.99
CA VAL A 251 -12.37 7.24 1.49
C VAL A 251 -12.10 6.82 0.05
N SER A 252 -12.80 5.79 -0.43
CA SER A 252 -12.58 5.28 -1.78
C SER A 252 -13.88 4.75 -2.38
N VAL A 253 -14.13 5.14 -3.62
CA VAL A 253 -15.02 4.49 -4.57
C VAL A 253 -14.27 4.43 -5.89
N LYS A 254 -13.95 3.22 -6.37
CA LYS A 254 -13.14 2.99 -7.56
C LYS A 254 -13.74 1.91 -8.44
N LEU A 255 -13.67 2.10 -9.75
CA LEU A 255 -13.83 1.01 -10.69
C LEU A 255 -12.58 0.12 -10.65
N VAL A 256 -12.73 -1.17 -10.36
CA VAL A 256 -11.62 -2.14 -10.28
C VAL A 256 -11.73 -3.26 -11.30
N GLN A 257 -12.88 -3.39 -11.96
CA GLN A 257 -13.06 -4.25 -13.13
C GLN A 257 -14.05 -3.60 -14.10
N TYR A 258 -13.76 -3.69 -15.39
CA TYR A 258 -14.63 -3.26 -16.48
C TYR A 258 -14.38 -4.15 -17.70
N VAL A 259 -15.38 -4.91 -18.08
CA VAL A 259 -15.33 -5.79 -19.25
C VAL A 259 -16.56 -5.54 -20.12
N SER A 260 -16.36 -4.87 -21.25
CA SER A 260 -17.40 -4.52 -22.22
C SER A 260 -16.73 -4.15 -23.56
N GLU A 261 -17.49 -4.27 -24.65
CA GLU A 261 -17.12 -3.67 -25.93
C GLU A 261 -17.45 -2.16 -25.98
N ASP A 262 -18.35 -1.69 -25.11
CA ASP A 262 -18.61 -0.26 -24.95
C ASP A 262 -17.52 0.40 -24.10
N ALA A 263 -17.08 1.58 -24.52
CA ALA A 263 -15.92 2.25 -23.92
C ALA A 263 -16.17 2.81 -22.51
N ILE A 264 -17.44 3.11 -22.16
CA ILE A 264 -17.79 3.80 -20.91
C ILE A 264 -19.18 3.39 -20.41
N ALA A 265 -19.38 3.45 -19.08
CA ALA A 265 -20.66 3.39 -18.41
C ALA A 265 -20.86 4.65 -17.55
N PHE A 266 -22.11 4.99 -17.25
CA PHE A 266 -22.44 6.12 -16.37
C PHE A 266 -22.40 5.69 -14.92
N TYR A 267 -21.95 6.58 -14.04
CA TYR A 267 -22.08 6.44 -12.59
C TYR A 267 -22.52 7.75 -11.94
N ALA A 268 -23.21 7.63 -10.82
CA ALA A 268 -23.48 8.77 -9.93
C ALA A 268 -23.57 8.31 -8.48
N LEU A 269 -23.20 9.19 -7.56
CA LEU A 269 -23.29 8.98 -6.11
C LEU A 269 -24.11 10.12 -5.51
N GLN A 270 -25.13 9.78 -4.71
CA GLN A 270 -26.02 10.73 -4.04
C GLN A 270 -26.02 10.50 -2.53
N PRO A 271 -25.91 11.55 -1.69
CA PRO A 271 -26.01 11.44 -0.23
C PRO A 271 -27.47 11.31 0.22
N ASN A 272 -28.10 10.18 -0.05
CA ASN A 272 -29.48 9.85 0.29
C ASN A 272 -29.66 8.34 0.40
N ARG A 273 -30.79 7.88 0.99
CA ARG A 273 -31.16 6.46 1.13
C ARG A 273 -31.75 5.85 -0.15
N VAL A 274 -32.23 6.69 -1.04
CA VAL A 274 -32.78 6.33 -2.35
C VAL A 274 -32.12 7.20 -3.41
N PHE A 275 -32.12 6.77 -4.64
CA PHE A 275 -31.62 7.58 -5.74
C PHE A 275 -32.80 8.33 -6.38
N ASP A 276 -33.14 9.49 -5.86
CA ASP A 276 -34.24 10.31 -6.32
C ASP A 276 -33.84 11.59 -7.10
N ALA A 277 -32.51 11.73 -7.35
CA ALA A 277 -32.00 12.85 -8.12
C ALA A 277 -32.45 12.80 -9.58
N GLY A 278 -32.71 11.61 -10.13
CA GLY A 278 -32.97 11.43 -11.55
C GLY A 278 -31.81 12.00 -12.37
N VAL A 279 -32.09 12.91 -13.28
CA VAL A 279 -31.07 13.61 -14.09
C VAL A 279 -30.62 14.95 -13.49
N ASP A 280 -31.10 15.31 -12.30
CA ASP A 280 -30.71 16.54 -11.61
C ASP A 280 -29.32 16.40 -10.96
N VAL A 281 -28.31 16.77 -11.71
CA VAL A 281 -26.90 16.67 -11.27
C VAL A 281 -26.57 17.53 -10.06
N SER A 282 -27.37 18.56 -9.74
CA SER A 282 -27.16 19.42 -8.58
C SER A 282 -27.36 18.68 -7.23
N ARG A 283 -28.08 17.58 -7.25
CA ARG A 283 -28.34 16.70 -6.09
C ARG A 283 -27.35 15.55 -5.96
N MET A 284 -26.49 15.36 -6.97
CA MET A 284 -25.47 14.33 -6.97
C MET A 284 -24.18 14.84 -6.29
N LEU A 285 -23.55 14.01 -5.50
CA LEU A 285 -22.26 14.29 -4.87
C LEU A 285 -21.13 14.27 -5.90
N VAL A 286 -21.16 13.26 -6.75
CA VAL A 286 -20.25 13.08 -7.88
C VAL A 286 -20.96 12.23 -8.94
N TYR A 287 -20.71 12.52 -10.21
CA TYR A 287 -21.24 11.77 -11.34
C TYR A 287 -20.30 11.88 -12.53
N GLY A 288 -20.45 10.97 -13.48
CA GLY A 288 -19.66 10.99 -14.71
C GLY A 288 -19.75 9.68 -15.47
N HIS A 289 -18.75 9.45 -16.32
CA HIS A 289 -18.57 8.20 -17.01
C HIS A 289 -17.25 7.58 -16.57
N MET A 290 -17.19 6.27 -16.58
CA MET A 290 -15.99 5.49 -16.32
C MET A 290 -15.90 4.29 -17.23
N GLY A 291 -14.68 3.89 -17.54
CA GLY A 291 -14.37 2.77 -18.41
C GLY A 291 -12.97 2.22 -18.13
N PRO A 292 -12.38 1.43 -19.03
CA PRO A 292 -11.07 0.79 -18.80
C PRO A 292 -9.94 1.78 -18.46
N SER A 293 -10.00 3.01 -18.98
CA SER A 293 -9.00 4.06 -18.66
C SER A 293 -9.13 4.64 -17.25
N ASP A 294 -10.24 4.36 -16.57
CA ASP A 294 -10.52 4.88 -15.23
C ASP A 294 -10.32 3.83 -14.13
N LEU A 295 -9.82 2.65 -14.48
CA LEU A 295 -9.49 1.61 -13.50
C LEU A 295 -8.57 2.16 -12.42
N ALA A 296 -8.88 1.81 -11.16
CA ALA A 296 -8.21 2.27 -9.94
C ALA A 296 -8.32 3.78 -9.64
N ARG A 297 -8.96 4.60 -10.47
CA ARG A 297 -9.20 6.02 -10.18
C ARG A 297 -10.26 6.17 -9.09
N ASN A 298 -9.92 6.86 -8.01
CA ASN A 298 -10.89 7.19 -6.97
C ASN A 298 -11.78 8.35 -7.42
N VAL A 299 -13.08 8.10 -7.58
CA VAL A 299 -14.04 9.13 -8.02
C VAL A 299 -14.25 10.23 -6.98
N LEU A 300 -13.85 9.99 -5.72
CA LEU A 300 -13.96 10.95 -4.63
C LEU A 300 -12.79 11.94 -4.53
N ALA A 301 -11.77 11.83 -5.38
CA ALA A 301 -10.53 12.60 -5.26
C ALA A 301 -10.73 14.12 -5.15
N ASN A 302 -11.79 14.66 -5.77
CA ASN A 302 -12.13 16.07 -5.74
C ASN A 302 -13.36 16.40 -4.86
N VAL A 303 -13.85 15.44 -4.08
CA VAL A 303 -14.99 15.64 -3.17
C VAL A 303 -14.48 16.11 -1.81
N ALA A 304 -15.07 17.18 -1.27
CA ALA A 304 -14.71 17.67 0.06
C ALA A 304 -14.94 16.60 1.13
N LYS A 305 -13.95 16.34 1.99
CA LYS A 305 -14.02 15.32 3.06
C LYS A 305 -15.25 15.49 3.96
N SER A 306 -15.70 16.72 4.22
CA SER A 306 -16.90 17.03 5.03
C SER A 306 -18.19 16.46 4.45
N LYS A 307 -18.20 16.05 3.18
CA LYS A 307 -19.37 15.44 2.51
C LYS A 307 -19.30 13.90 2.50
N LEU A 308 -18.24 13.32 3.04
CA LEU A 308 -17.93 11.89 2.99
C LEU A 308 -18.10 11.20 4.35
N GLY A 309 -18.58 11.91 5.37
CA GLY A 309 -18.80 11.40 6.72
C GLY A 309 -20.12 10.65 6.90
N GLU A 310 -20.52 10.49 8.17
CA GLU A 310 -21.73 9.78 8.61
C GLU A 310 -22.96 10.12 7.76
N GLY A 311 -23.69 9.10 7.35
CA GLY A 311 -24.97 9.23 6.65
C GLY A 311 -25.13 8.29 5.46
N PRO A 312 -26.30 8.33 4.82
CA PRO A 312 -26.60 7.47 3.70
C PRO A 312 -25.94 7.94 2.41
N MET A 313 -25.51 6.97 1.60
CA MET A 313 -25.05 7.16 0.23
C MET A 313 -25.74 6.15 -0.67
N THR A 314 -26.12 6.56 -1.87
CA THR A 314 -26.65 5.67 -2.90
C THR A 314 -25.84 5.84 -4.18
N LEU A 315 -25.35 4.72 -4.71
CA LEU A 315 -24.67 4.62 -5.99
C LEU A 315 -25.70 4.23 -7.07
N TRP A 316 -25.57 4.85 -8.22
CA TRP A 316 -26.18 4.45 -9.47
C TRP A 316 -25.08 4.10 -10.46
N PHE A 317 -25.16 2.92 -11.05
CA PHE A 317 -24.28 2.49 -12.15
C PHE A 317 -25.14 1.97 -13.31
N GLN A 318 -24.84 2.40 -14.54
CA GLN A 318 -25.65 2.08 -15.70
C GLN A 318 -24.83 2.04 -16.98
N GLN A 319 -25.09 1.04 -17.84
CA GLN A 319 -24.61 1.05 -19.21
C GLN A 319 -25.45 2.01 -20.07
N THR A 320 -24.78 2.90 -20.80
CA THR A 320 -25.41 3.87 -21.72
C THR A 320 -25.31 3.44 -23.17
N GLY A 321 -24.42 2.49 -23.49
CA GLY A 321 -24.23 1.88 -24.81
C GLY A 321 -25.13 0.67 -25.04
N SER A 322 -24.79 -0.16 -26.03
CA SER A 322 -25.58 -1.32 -26.45
C SER A 322 -25.10 -2.66 -25.94
N GLN A 323 -23.87 -2.72 -25.44
CA GLN A 323 -23.23 -3.98 -25.03
C GLN A 323 -23.31 -4.17 -23.51
N PRO A 324 -23.41 -5.41 -23.03
CA PRO A 324 -23.33 -5.69 -21.61
C PRO A 324 -21.99 -5.23 -21.02
N THR A 325 -22.04 -4.73 -19.80
CA THR A 325 -20.84 -4.32 -19.06
C THR A 325 -20.77 -5.09 -17.74
N HIS A 326 -19.77 -5.96 -17.63
CA HIS A 326 -19.38 -6.56 -16.35
C HIS A 326 -18.49 -5.56 -15.62
N TYR A 327 -18.82 -5.26 -14.39
CA TYR A 327 -18.11 -4.28 -13.59
C TYR A 327 -17.86 -4.76 -12.16
N ALA A 328 -16.84 -4.20 -11.52
CA ALA A 328 -16.70 -4.23 -10.08
C ALA A 328 -16.28 -2.85 -9.57
N ILE A 329 -16.96 -2.38 -8.53
CA ILE A 329 -16.68 -1.12 -7.84
C ILE A 329 -16.23 -1.42 -6.43
N GLU A 330 -15.02 -0.95 -6.07
CA GLU A 330 -14.48 -0.99 -4.72
C GLU A 330 -15.06 0.15 -3.89
N VAL A 331 -15.49 -0.16 -2.67
CA VAL A 331 -15.90 0.83 -1.66
C VAL A 331 -15.12 0.61 -0.38
N ILE A 332 -14.48 1.67 0.14
CA ILE A 332 -13.68 1.60 1.38
C ILE A 332 -14.08 2.72 2.33
N LEU A 333 -14.28 2.34 3.61
CA LEU A 333 -14.37 3.26 4.74
C LEU A 333 -13.07 3.29 5.54
N SER A 334 -12.82 4.42 6.21
CA SER A 334 -11.83 4.54 7.28
C SER A 334 -12.45 5.14 8.53
N ALA A 335 -11.74 5.09 9.66
CA ALA A 335 -12.08 5.97 10.79
C ALA A 335 -12.05 7.43 10.30
N ALA A 336 -12.95 8.25 10.82
CA ALA A 336 -12.89 9.69 10.60
C ALA A 336 -11.70 10.28 11.35
N ASP A 337 -11.02 11.27 10.72
CA ASP A 337 -9.88 11.99 11.32
C ASP A 337 -10.30 12.80 12.54
#